data_27f0fd5386760807436df67cd7fb0bb6
#
_entry.id   27f0fd5386760807436df67cd7fb0bb6
#
_cell.length_a   1.000
_cell.length_b   1.000
_cell.length_c   1.000
_cell.angle_alpha   90.00
_cell.angle_beta   90.00
_cell.angle_gamma   90.00
#
_symmetry.space_group_name_H-M   'P 1'
#
loop_
_entity.id
_entity.type
_entity.pdbx_description
1 polymer ?
#
loop_
_entity_poly.entity_id
_entity_poly.type
_entity_poly.pdbx_seq_one_letter_code
_entity_poly.pdbx_strand_id
1 'polypeptide(L)'
;MKVRVKYFARVKEETSLGEEEFELSSGEKLSELLQRVLQKHPSLKSILLDEKGELKKGYQLFKNGKNSLKDEVLSDGDVVAIIPPVAGG
;
A
#
# COMPACT_ATOMS: atom_id res chain seq x y z
N MET A 1 -6.50 2.22 -15.52
CA MET A 1 -5.83 0.93 -15.24
C MET A 1 -6.25 0.37 -13.88
N LYS A 2 -6.29 -0.92 -13.77
CA LYS A 2 -6.69 -1.60 -12.54
C LYS A 2 -5.46 -2.16 -11.84
N VAL A 3 -5.37 -1.88 -10.54
CA VAL A 3 -4.26 -2.34 -9.71
C VAL A 3 -4.85 -2.99 -8.46
N ARG A 4 -4.27 -4.10 -8.03
CA ARG A 4 -4.73 -4.81 -6.84
C ARG A 4 -3.76 -4.55 -5.70
N VAL A 5 -4.32 -4.27 -4.51
CA VAL A 5 -3.53 -4.07 -3.30
C VAL A 5 -3.84 -5.20 -2.34
N LYS A 6 -2.79 -5.84 -1.83
CA LYS A 6 -2.93 -6.89 -0.82
C LYS A 6 -2.58 -6.36 0.55
N TYR A 7 -3.42 -6.70 1.52
CA TYR A 7 -3.28 -6.27 2.91
C TYR A 7 -2.93 -7.47 3.79
N PHE A 8 -2.09 -7.22 4.78
CA PHE A 8 -1.63 -8.26 5.69
C PHE A 8 -1.66 -7.75 7.12
N ALA A 9 -1.74 -8.71 8.07
CA ALA A 9 -1.65 -8.44 9.50
C ALA A 9 -2.57 -7.28 9.92
N ARG A 10 -2.03 -6.27 10.57
CA ARG A 10 -2.82 -5.19 11.13
C ARG A 10 -3.61 -4.41 10.09
N VAL A 11 -3.08 -4.24 8.89
CA VAL A 11 -3.78 -3.54 7.81
C VAL A 11 -5.00 -4.36 7.38
N LYS A 12 -4.83 -5.67 7.27
CA LYS A 12 -5.93 -6.56 6.94
C LYS A 12 -7.00 -6.53 8.04
N GLU A 13 -6.59 -6.52 9.28
CA GLU A 13 -7.52 -6.44 10.41
C GLU A 13 -8.31 -5.14 10.39
N GLU A 14 -7.62 -4.04 10.16
CA GLU A 14 -8.25 -2.70 10.16
C GLU A 14 -9.23 -2.53 9.00
N THR A 15 -8.89 -3.02 7.82
CA THR A 15 -9.74 -2.88 6.62
C THR A 15 -10.78 -3.98 6.51
N SER A 16 -10.58 -5.09 7.19
CA SER A 16 -11.36 -6.33 7.05
C SER A 16 -11.29 -6.90 5.64
N LEU A 17 -10.26 -6.52 4.89
CA LEU A 17 -10.06 -6.98 3.52
C LEU A 17 -8.69 -7.64 3.39
N GLY A 18 -8.63 -8.74 2.64
CA GLY A 18 -7.35 -9.35 2.29
C GLY A 18 -6.72 -8.70 1.08
N GLU A 19 -7.55 -8.14 0.22
CA GLU A 19 -7.09 -7.44 -0.98
C GLU A 19 -8.19 -6.54 -1.49
N GLU A 20 -7.80 -5.58 -2.33
CA GLU A 20 -8.74 -4.60 -2.85
C GLU A 20 -8.24 -4.09 -4.20
N GLU A 21 -9.18 -3.82 -5.11
CA GLU A 21 -8.85 -3.32 -6.44
C GLU A 21 -9.08 -1.82 -6.50
N PHE A 22 -8.15 -1.12 -7.15
CA PHE A 22 -8.24 0.31 -7.37
C PHE A 22 -8.17 0.63 -8.85
N GLU A 23 -8.99 1.59 -9.28
CA GLU A 23 -8.94 2.12 -10.63
C GLU A 23 -8.09 3.38 -10.62
N LEU A 24 -7.01 3.38 -11.38
CA LEU A 24 -6.07 4.49 -11.44
C LEU A 24 -5.93 4.99 -12.87
N SER A 25 -5.47 6.22 -13.00
CA SER A 25 -5.14 6.79 -14.30
C SER A 25 -3.79 6.27 -14.77
N SER A 26 -3.60 6.21 -16.08
CA SER A 26 -2.32 5.83 -16.66
C SER A 26 -1.20 6.75 -16.16
N GLY A 27 -0.07 6.18 -15.79
CA GLY A 27 1.07 6.95 -15.32
C GLY A 27 1.10 7.26 -13.84
N GLU A 28 0.06 6.88 -13.09
CA GLU A 28 0.10 7.08 -11.65
C GLU A 28 1.15 6.21 -10.99
N LYS A 29 1.69 6.72 -9.89
CA LYS A 29 2.80 6.09 -9.17
C LYS A 29 2.32 5.34 -7.95
N LEU A 30 3.21 4.53 -7.40
CA LEU A 30 2.95 3.77 -6.17
C LEU A 30 2.54 4.70 -5.02
N SER A 31 3.16 5.88 -4.90
CA SER A 31 2.79 6.86 -3.88
C SER A 31 1.34 7.33 -4.03
N GLU A 32 0.87 7.47 -5.26
CA GLU A 32 -0.50 7.91 -5.52
C GLU A 32 -1.49 6.80 -5.19
N LEU A 33 -1.12 5.54 -5.45
CA LEU A 33 -1.93 4.41 -5.03
C LEU A 33 -2.05 4.36 -3.52
N LEU A 34 -0.94 4.57 -2.81
CA LEU A 34 -0.97 4.59 -1.34
C LEU A 34 -1.90 5.68 -0.82
N GLN A 35 -1.88 6.86 -1.45
CA GLN A 35 -2.81 7.93 -1.09
C GLN A 35 -4.27 7.52 -1.28
N ARG A 36 -4.57 6.79 -2.36
CA ARG A 36 -5.93 6.30 -2.60
C ARG A 36 -6.36 5.30 -1.52
N VAL A 37 -5.45 4.43 -1.11
CA VAL A 37 -5.70 3.50 -0.02
C VAL A 37 -6.03 4.26 1.26
N LEU A 38 -5.25 5.28 1.59
CA LEU A 38 -5.44 6.07 2.80
C LEU A 38 -6.71 6.92 2.75
N GLN A 39 -7.11 7.38 1.58
CA GLN A 39 -8.36 8.11 1.42
C GLN A 39 -9.58 7.21 1.65
N LYS A 40 -9.49 5.98 1.18
CA LYS A 40 -10.57 5.01 1.34
C LYS A 40 -10.64 4.46 2.76
N HIS A 41 -9.48 4.31 3.40
CA HIS A 41 -9.37 3.78 4.76
C HIS A 41 -8.57 4.75 5.64
N PRO A 42 -9.18 5.87 6.06
CA PRO A 42 -8.44 6.91 6.79
C PRO A 42 -7.79 6.43 8.09
N SER A 43 -8.35 5.41 8.73
CA SER A 43 -7.79 4.85 9.96
C SER A 43 -6.40 4.24 9.75
N LEU A 44 -6.04 3.91 8.51
CA LEU A 44 -4.72 3.36 8.22
C LEU A 44 -3.60 4.39 8.39
N LYS A 45 -3.92 5.68 8.41
CA LYS A 45 -2.89 6.72 8.57
C LYS A 45 -2.10 6.51 9.85
N SER A 46 -2.78 6.22 10.96
CA SER A 46 -2.08 6.01 12.24
C SER A 46 -1.27 4.71 12.27
N ILE A 47 -1.65 3.75 11.45
CA ILE A 47 -0.96 2.46 11.37
C ILE A 47 0.25 2.53 10.45
N LEU A 48 0.11 3.19 9.31
CA LEU A 48 1.12 3.18 8.26
C LEU A 48 2.05 4.38 8.24
N LEU A 49 1.59 5.54 8.72
CA LEU A 49 2.36 6.78 8.56
C LEU A 49 2.92 7.28 9.90
N ASP A 50 4.12 7.86 9.84
CA ASP A 50 4.72 8.53 10.97
C ASP A 50 4.26 9.99 11.06
N GLU A 51 4.83 10.75 11.99
CA GLU A 51 4.46 12.15 12.22
C GLU A 51 4.73 13.04 11.02
N LYS A 52 5.64 12.63 10.14
CA LYS A 52 5.98 13.39 8.94
C LYS A 52 5.12 13.01 7.74
N GLY A 53 4.19 12.06 7.94
CA GLY A 53 3.37 11.57 6.85
C GLY A 53 4.07 10.56 5.96
N GLU A 54 5.17 10.00 6.41
CA GLU A 54 5.90 8.99 5.67
C GLU A 54 5.59 7.60 6.20
N LEU A 55 5.79 6.60 5.35
CA LEU A 55 5.57 5.21 5.73
C LEU A 55 6.46 4.86 6.93
N LYS A 56 5.86 4.30 7.97
CA LYS A 56 6.60 3.94 9.17
C LYS A 56 7.71 2.95 8.88
N LYS A 57 8.80 3.06 9.62
CA LYS A 57 9.95 2.17 9.50
C LYS A 57 9.52 0.72 9.64
N GLY A 58 10.03 -0.12 8.77
CA GLY A 58 9.70 -1.55 8.76
C GLY A 58 8.61 -1.94 7.78
N TYR A 59 7.72 -1.01 7.42
CA TYR A 59 6.75 -1.28 6.36
C TYR A 59 7.43 -1.19 5.01
N GLN A 60 7.06 -2.11 4.12
CA GLN A 60 7.62 -2.16 2.78
C GLN A 60 6.51 -2.28 1.75
N LEU A 61 6.75 -1.75 0.57
CA LEU A 61 5.83 -1.87 -0.56
C LEU A 61 6.45 -2.79 -1.59
N PHE A 62 5.72 -3.82 -1.96
CA PHE A 62 6.16 -4.77 -2.99
C PHE A 62 5.23 -4.62 -4.19
N LYS A 63 5.83 -4.55 -5.37
CA LYS A 63 5.09 -4.53 -6.62
C LYS A 63 5.45 -5.79 -7.39
N ASN A 64 4.45 -6.63 -7.64
CA ASN A 64 4.64 -7.91 -8.34
C ASN A 64 5.76 -8.76 -7.71
N GLY A 65 5.78 -8.78 -6.38
CA GLY A 65 6.73 -9.61 -5.64
C GLY A 65 8.11 -9.01 -5.43
N LYS A 66 8.33 -7.76 -5.88
CA LYS A 66 9.62 -7.08 -5.71
C LYS A 66 9.47 -5.84 -4.86
N ASN A 67 10.42 -5.62 -3.97
CA ASN A 67 10.48 -4.40 -3.17
C ASN A 67 10.54 -3.20 -4.11
N SER A 68 9.69 -2.21 -3.88
CA SER A 68 9.52 -1.11 -4.81
C SER A 68 9.52 0.23 -4.10
N LEU A 69 9.95 1.26 -4.83
CA LEU A 69 10.00 2.63 -4.33
C LEU A 69 8.71 3.36 -4.65
N LYS A 70 8.41 4.38 -3.86
CA LYS A 70 7.17 5.14 -3.99
C LYS A 70 7.01 5.86 -5.32
N ASP A 71 8.09 6.16 -6.00
CA ASP A 71 8.06 6.88 -7.28
C ASP A 71 7.98 5.97 -8.49
N GLU A 72 7.89 4.66 -8.30
CA GLU A 72 7.71 3.74 -9.42
C GLU A 72 6.34 3.92 -10.04
N VAL A 73 6.32 3.97 -11.38
CA VAL A 73 5.08 4.07 -12.16
C VAL A 73 4.40 2.71 -12.20
N LEU A 74 3.08 2.73 -12.03
CA LEU A 74 2.27 1.52 -12.07
C LEU A 74 1.77 1.21 -13.47
N SER A 75 1.47 -0.05 -13.70
CA SER A 75 0.90 -0.54 -14.95
C SER A 75 -0.37 -1.33 -14.68
N ASP A 76 -1.22 -1.45 -15.69
CA ASP A 76 -2.46 -2.21 -15.56
C ASP A 76 -2.15 -3.65 -15.14
N GLY A 77 -2.91 -4.13 -14.17
CA GLY A 77 -2.74 -5.50 -13.67
C GLY A 77 -1.68 -5.67 -12.59
N ASP A 78 -0.98 -4.60 -12.22
CA ASP A 78 0.02 -4.69 -11.14
C ASP A 78 -0.62 -5.11 -9.82
N VAL A 79 0.13 -5.86 -9.03
CA VAL A 79 -0.26 -6.27 -7.68
C VAL A 79 0.73 -5.65 -6.70
N VAL A 80 0.19 -4.84 -5.79
CA VAL A 80 0.99 -4.17 -4.76
C VAL A 80 0.64 -4.75 -3.41
N ALA A 81 1.66 -5.12 -2.62
CA ALA A 81 1.47 -5.63 -1.28
C ALA A 81 2.07 -4.64 -0.28
N ILE A 82 1.31 -4.35 0.78
CA ILE A 82 1.80 -3.54 1.90
C ILE A 82 2.28 -4.55 2.94
N ILE A 83 3.58 -4.66 3.10
CA ILE A 83 4.21 -5.66 3.96
C ILE A 83 4.56 -5.04 5.31
N PRO A 84 4.04 -5.59 6.41
CA PRO A 84 4.32 -5.05 7.73
C PRO A 84 5.73 -5.42 8.21
N PRO A 85 6.24 -4.71 9.24
CA PRO A 85 7.50 -5.10 9.86
C PRO A 85 7.37 -6.48 10.48
N VAL A 86 8.50 -7.19 10.54
CA VAL A 86 8.55 -8.52 11.15
C VAL A 86 8.35 -8.37 12.66
N ALA A 87 7.31 -9.03 13.19
CA ALA A 87 7.00 -8.96 14.61
C ALA A 87 8.08 -9.67 15.42
N GLY A 88 8.45 -9.08 16.54
CA GLY A 88 9.40 -9.68 17.47
C GLY A 88 10.80 -9.82 16.91
N GLY A 89 11.01 -9.18 15.79
CA GLY A 89 12.30 -9.24 15.06
C GLY A 89 13.41 -8.74 15.88
#